data_49c274e361e7151e1a8f84f248f7db06
#
_entry.id   49c274e361e7151e1a8f84f248f7db06
#
_cell.length_a   1.000
_cell.length_b   1.000
_cell.length_c   1.000
_cell.angle_alpha   90.00
_cell.angle_beta   90.00
_cell.angle_gamma   90.00
#
_symmetry.space_group_name_H-M   'P 1'
#
loop_
_entity.id
_entity.type
_entity.pdbx_description
1 polymer ?
#
loop_
_entity_poly.entity_id
_entity_poly.type
_entity_poly.pdbx_seq_one_letter_code
_entity_poly.pdbx_strand_id
1 'polypeptide(L)'
;MPRHNFNDLQAFVTVAREGSFTRAAAHLGITQSAVSQVVSALEARLQIRLLTRTTRSVSLTAAGERLMDAIGHRFDEIEAELDALTELRDKPAGKVRITCGDNIIKTTLLPKLIPLLAAYPDIKLEFDINYGFRDIVADRFDAGVSFSGTVAQDMIAMPIGGDLRMAVVAAPSYFAEHPIPRHPNDLAAHRCIDIRFPTYGGVDAWEFERKGKKLRVRVDGQLVFNTTTHIADAAVAGLGIAYLPEDEFDPHLEEGRLIRVLEDWCEPFSGYNLYYPSRRQPSPAFALVLEALRLT
;
A
#
# COMPACT_ATOMS: atom_id res chain seq x y z
N MET A 1 -12.63 43.74 9.71
CA MET A 1 -12.76 42.28 9.64
C MET A 1 -11.50 41.68 10.26
N PRO A 2 -11.59 40.72 11.19
CA PRO A 2 -10.39 40.06 11.72
C PRO A 2 -9.68 39.34 10.57
N ARG A 3 -8.41 39.65 10.34
CA ARG A 3 -7.60 38.98 9.35
C ARG A 3 -7.39 37.54 9.79
N HIS A 4 -7.92 36.57 9.03
CA HIS A 4 -7.60 35.17 9.26
C HIS A 4 -6.11 34.98 8.98
N ASN A 5 -5.38 34.45 9.96
CA ASN A 5 -3.96 34.17 9.79
C ASN A 5 -3.82 32.77 9.15
N PHE A 6 -3.06 32.66 8.07
CA PHE A 6 -2.82 31.40 7.38
C PHE A 6 -2.17 30.35 8.31
N ASN A 7 -1.26 30.79 9.19
CA ASN A 7 -0.59 29.93 10.16
C ASN A 7 -1.58 29.25 11.13
N ASP A 8 -2.70 29.93 11.45
CA ASP A 8 -3.72 29.36 12.34
C ASP A 8 -4.47 28.20 11.67
N LEU A 9 -4.75 28.35 10.37
CA LEU A 9 -5.37 27.29 9.57
C LEU A 9 -4.40 26.13 9.36
N GLN A 10 -3.13 26.41 9.11
CA GLN A 10 -2.09 25.38 8.99
C GLN A 10 -1.97 24.58 10.28
N ALA A 11 -1.90 25.25 11.44
CA ALA A 11 -1.85 24.58 12.74
C ALA A 11 -3.07 23.69 12.98
N PHE A 12 -4.28 24.17 12.64
CA PHE A 12 -5.49 23.37 12.72
C PHE A 12 -5.44 22.14 11.81
N VAL A 13 -5.11 22.33 10.52
CA VAL A 13 -5.01 21.24 9.54
C VAL A 13 -4.00 20.19 10.02
N THR A 14 -2.83 20.62 10.50
CA THR A 14 -1.79 19.69 10.97
C THR A 14 -2.25 18.93 12.22
N VAL A 15 -2.91 19.57 13.20
CA VAL A 15 -3.45 18.88 14.39
C VAL A 15 -4.55 17.90 14.00
N ALA A 16 -5.45 18.29 13.08
CA ALA A 16 -6.53 17.43 12.59
C ALA A 16 -5.98 16.16 11.94
N ARG A 17 -4.94 16.30 11.16
CA ARG A 17 -4.27 15.22 10.43
C ARG A 17 -3.51 14.27 11.36
N GLU A 18 -2.77 14.83 12.29
CA GLU A 18 -1.96 14.06 13.24
C GLU A 18 -2.81 13.43 14.36
N GLY A 19 -4.02 13.94 14.60
CA GLY A 19 -4.84 13.52 15.75
C GLY A 19 -4.13 13.74 17.11
N SER A 20 -3.08 14.60 17.14
CA SER A 20 -2.22 14.80 18.29
C SER A 20 -1.51 16.16 18.24
N PHE A 21 -1.67 16.96 19.29
CA PHE A 21 -0.94 18.23 19.43
C PHE A 21 0.58 18.05 19.53
N THR A 22 1.05 16.96 20.13
CA THR A 22 2.47 16.66 20.26
C THR A 22 3.10 16.33 18.92
N ARG A 23 2.44 15.47 18.10
CA ARG A 23 2.93 15.15 16.77
C ARG A 23 2.84 16.34 15.83
N ALA A 24 1.76 17.11 15.89
CA ALA A 24 1.63 18.33 15.12
C ALA A 24 2.72 19.37 15.47
N ALA A 25 3.08 19.49 16.73
CA ALA A 25 4.14 20.36 17.20
C ALA A 25 5.51 19.93 16.62
N ALA A 26 5.81 18.64 16.65
CA ALA A 26 7.02 18.09 16.03
C ALA A 26 7.03 18.33 14.51
N HIS A 27 5.90 18.17 13.84
CA HIS A 27 5.75 18.42 12.40
C HIS A 27 6.00 19.90 12.05
N LEU A 28 5.44 20.83 12.85
CA LEU A 28 5.56 22.28 12.62
C LEU A 28 6.85 22.89 13.16
N GLY A 29 7.70 22.12 13.85
CA GLY A 29 8.93 22.63 14.44
C GLY A 29 8.74 23.63 15.58
N ILE A 30 7.59 23.60 16.29
CA ILE A 30 7.26 24.49 17.40
C ILE A 30 6.82 23.70 18.64
N THR A 31 6.62 24.38 19.76
CA THR A 31 6.19 23.70 21.00
C THR A 31 4.70 23.31 20.96
N GLN A 32 4.34 22.23 21.67
CA GLN A 32 2.94 21.79 21.81
C GLN A 32 2.05 22.89 22.39
N SER A 33 2.56 23.68 23.34
CA SER A 33 1.83 24.82 23.93
C SER A 33 1.53 25.89 22.88
N ALA A 34 2.48 26.20 22.00
CA ALA A 34 2.30 27.16 20.91
C ALA A 34 1.21 26.68 19.92
N VAL A 35 1.26 25.44 19.47
CA VAL A 35 0.21 24.86 18.61
C VAL A 35 -1.16 24.93 19.27
N SER A 36 -1.23 24.57 20.58
CA SER A 36 -2.49 24.61 21.33
C SER A 36 -3.04 26.04 21.45
N GLN A 37 -2.19 27.03 21.68
CA GLN A 37 -2.58 28.44 21.73
C GLN A 37 -3.11 28.93 20.38
N VAL A 38 -2.41 28.62 19.30
CA VAL A 38 -2.79 29.03 17.93
C VAL A 38 -4.17 28.46 17.56
N VAL A 39 -4.40 27.16 17.78
CA VAL A 39 -5.68 26.53 17.49
C VAL A 39 -6.78 27.09 18.39
N SER A 40 -6.52 27.30 19.68
CA SER A 40 -7.51 27.88 20.60
C SER A 40 -7.85 29.33 20.23
N ALA A 41 -6.89 30.12 19.77
CA ALA A 41 -7.14 31.47 19.26
C ALA A 41 -7.99 31.47 17.99
N LEU A 42 -7.79 30.48 17.08
CA LEU A 42 -8.63 30.29 15.90
C LEU A 42 -10.06 29.98 16.30
N GLU A 43 -10.28 29.00 17.19
CA GLU A 43 -11.60 28.62 17.70
C GLU A 43 -12.32 29.79 18.41
N ALA A 44 -11.61 30.54 19.24
CA ALA A 44 -12.14 31.70 19.92
C ALA A 44 -12.56 32.81 18.94
N ARG A 45 -11.81 33.04 17.90
CA ARG A 45 -12.07 34.01 16.85
C ARG A 45 -13.27 33.63 16.00
N LEU A 46 -13.44 32.33 15.71
CA LEU A 46 -14.58 31.77 14.98
C LEU A 46 -15.82 31.60 15.86
N GLN A 47 -15.65 31.65 17.19
CA GLN A 47 -16.68 31.30 18.20
C GLN A 47 -17.26 29.88 17.99
N ILE A 48 -16.45 28.98 17.42
CA ILE A 48 -16.83 27.61 17.10
C ILE A 48 -15.67 26.68 17.52
N ARG A 49 -15.99 25.58 18.18
CA ARG A 49 -15.01 24.50 18.43
C ARG A 49 -14.80 23.68 17.18
N LEU A 50 -13.56 23.55 16.75
CA LEU A 50 -13.16 22.73 15.61
C LEU A 50 -12.64 21.36 16.04
N LEU A 51 -12.05 21.27 17.23
CA LEU A 51 -11.48 20.06 17.79
C LEU A 51 -12.13 19.69 19.12
N THR A 52 -12.37 18.41 19.32
CA THR A 52 -12.71 17.81 20.61
C THR A 52 -11.45 17.21 21.21
N ARG A 53 -11.14 17.56 22.46
CA ARG A 53 -9.96 17.11 23.19
C ARG A 53 -10.37 16.19 24.32
N THR A 54 -9.79 15.01 24.37
CA THR A 54 -9.81 14.15 25.55
C THR A 54 -8.39 14.01 26.08
N THR A 55 -8.20 13.39 27.23
CA THR A 55 -6.87 13.10 27.77
C THR A 55 -6.06 12.12 26.92
N ARG A 56 -6.71 11.43 25.95
CA ARG A 56 -6.11 10.37 25.15
C ARG A 56 -6.16 10.60 23.64
N SER A 57 -7.01 11.52 23.16
CA SER A 57 -7.24 11.71 21.72
C SER A 57 -7.69 13.11 21.37
N VAL A 58 -7.44 13.49 20.12
CA VAL A 58 -7.97 14.69 19.48
C VAL A 58 -8.78 14.23 18.28
N SER A 59 -10.01 14.72 18.15
CA SER A 59 -10.89 14.44 17.02
C SER A 59 -11.53 15.72 16.49
N LEU A 60 -11.98 15.71 15.25
CA LEU A 60 -12.72 16.81 14.66
C LEU A 60 -14.14 16.90 15.23
N THR A 61 -14.67 18.11 15.33
CA THR A 61 -16.11 18.36 15.45
C THR A 61 -16.74 18.40 14.05
N ALA A 62 -18.07 18.39 13.94
CA ALA A 62 -18.73 18.56 12.64
C ALA A 62 -18.31 19.85 11.91
N ALA A 63 -18.04 20.95 12.65
CA ALA A 63 -17.51 22.18 12.09
C ALA A 63 -16.05 22.02 11.66
N GLY A 64 -15.27 21.25 12.42
CA GLY A 64 -13.89 20.91 12.07
C GLY A 64 -13.79 20.05 10.83
N GLU A 65 -14.64 19.02 10.69
CA GLU A 65 -14.73 18.19 9.49
C GLU A 65 -15.05 19.04 8.26
N ARG A 66 -16.10 19.85 8.33
CA ARG A 66 -16.47 20.75 7.24
C ARG A 66 -15.33 21.69 6.84
N LEU A 67 -14.59 22.25 7.79
CA LEU A 67 -13.45 23.10 7.52
C LEU A 67 -12.32 22.30 6.89
N MET A 68 -12.01 21.12 7.42
CA MET A 68 -10.97 20.22 6.91
C MET A 68 -11.23 19.81 5.47
N ASP A 69 -12.48 19.42 5.15
CA ASP A 69 -12.90 19.07 3.78
C ASP A 69 -12.73 20.25 2.82
N ALA A 70 -13.01 21.47 3.29
CA ALA A 70 -12.93 22.65 2.48
C ALA A 70 -11.48 23.12 2.19
N ILE A 71 -10.56 22.96 3.14
CA ILE A 71 -9.22 23.55 3.04
C ILE A 71 -8.09 22.52 3.03
N GLY A 72 -8.30 21.30 3.52
CA GLY A 72 -7.24 20.30 3.66
C GLY A 72 -6.50 20.05 2.36
N HIS A 73 -7.22 19.78 1.28
CA HIS A 73 -6.63 19.55 -0.05
C HIS A 73 -5.90 20.77 -0.62
N ARG A 74 -6.34 21.98 -0.28
CA ARG A 74 -5.69 23.23 -0.75
C ARG A 74 -4.34 23.46 -0.09
N PHE A 75 -4.18 23.03 1.16
CA PHE A 75 -2.87 23.02 1.81
C PHE A 75 -1.92 22.04 1.12
N ASP A 76 -2.43 20.87 0.70
CA ASP A 76 -1.60 19.91 -0.05
C ASP A 76 -1.16 20.47 -1.41
N GLU A 77 -2.06 21.20 -2.10
CA GLU A 77 -1.73 21.89 -3.35
C GLU A 77 -0.66 22.97 -3.16
N ILE A 78 -0.76 23.77 -2.08
CA ILE A 78 0.23 24.81 -1.77
C ILE A 78 1.58 24.18 -1.43
N GLU A 79 1.60 23.13 -0.61
CA GLU A 79 2.84 22.42 -0.25
C GLU A 79 3.48 21.81 -1.52
N ALA A 80 2.69 21.20 -2.40
CA ALA A 80 3.16 20.66 -3.68
C ALA A 80 3.77 21.74 -4.59
N GLU A 81 3.14 22.94 -4.68
CA GLU A 81 3.68 24.05 -5.46
C GLU A 81 4.96 24.63 -4.86
N LEU A 82 5.06 24.71 -3.53
CA LEU A 82 6.28 25.16 -2.86
C LEU A 82 7.43 24.16 -3.05
N ASP A 83 7.11 22.87 -3.00
CA ASP A 83 8.06 21.80 -3.31
C ASP A 83 8.50 21.88 -4.77
N ALA A 84 7.57 22.07 -5.71
CA ALA A 84 7.88 22.26 -7.13
C ALA A 84 8.78 23.49 -7.39
N LEU A 85 8.56 24.58 -6.66
CA LEU A 85 9.44 25.77 -6.74
C LEU A 85 10.83 25.50 -6.15
N THR A 86 10.94 24.65 -5.12
CA THR A 86 12.21 24.24 -4.54
C THR A 86 12.99 23.33 -5.50
N GLU A 87 12.27 22.60 -6.35
CA GLU A 87 12.80 21.71 -7.40
C GLU A 87 13.30 22.44 -8.65
N LEU A 88 13.10 23.75 -8.77
CA LEU A 88 13.88 24.58 -9.72
C LEU A 88 15.36 24.63 -9.38
N ARG A 89 15.80 23.99 -8.29
CA ARG A 89 17.18 23.60 -8.06
C ARG A 89 17.51 22.37 -8.91
N ASP A 90 18.65 22.40 -9.58
CA ASP A 90 19.20 21.45 -10.57
C ASP A 90 19.23 19.93 -10.20
N LYS A 91 18.53 19.49 -9.15
CA LYS A 91 18.45 18.08 -8.75
C LYS A 91 17.07 17.74 -8.20
N PRO A 92 16.36 16.78 -8.80
CA PRO A 92 15.10 16.27 -8.27
C PRO A 92 15.28 15.75 -6.85
N ALA A 93 14.49 16.27 -5.93
CA ALA A 93 14.46 15.90 -4.53
C ALA A 93 13.01 15.70 -4.08
N GLY A 94 12.80 15.02 -2.97
CA GLY A 94 11.49 14.89 -2.38
C GLY A 94 11.18 13.49 -1.87
N LYS A 95 10.02 13.36 -1.21
CA LYS A 95 9.54 12.10 -0.65
C LYS A 95 8.45 11.52 -1.54
N VAL A 96 8.58 10.24 -1.87
CA VAL A 96 7.57 9.48 -2.59
C VAL A 96 7.11 8.32 -1.70
N ARG A 97 5.81 8.23 -1.46
CA ARG A 97 5.17 7.21 -0.61
C ARG A 97 4.38 6.23 -1.45
N ILE A 98 4.71 4.96 -1.35
CA ILE A 98 4.09 3.87 -2.12
C ILE A 98 3.53 2.83 -1.15
N THR A 99 2.25 2.46 -1.30
CA THR A 99 1.67 1.32 -0.57
C THR A 99 1.63 0.10 -1.47
N CYS A 100 2.09 -1.05 -0.97
CA CYS A 100 2.19 -2.29 -1.76
C CYS A 100 2.35 -3.52 -0.86
N GLY A 101 2.30 -4.72 -1.43
CA GLY A 101 2.76 -5.93 -0.75
C GLY A 101 4.28 -5.95 -0.58
N ASP A 102 4.80 -6.79 0.31
CA ASP A 102 6.24 -6.87 0.59
C ASP A 102 7.04 -7.51 -0.55
N ASN A 103 6.53 -8.56 -1.19
CA ASN A 103 7.26 -9.26 -2.24
C ASN A 103 7.56 -8.36 -3.46
N ILE A 104 6.58 -7.58 -3.92
CA ILE A 104 6.75 -6.68 -5.07
C ILE A 104 7.90 -5.69 -4.85
N ILE A 105 8.17 -5.30 -3.61
CA ILE A 105 9.32 -4.46 -3.27
C ILE A 105 10.61 -5.16 -3.66
N LYS A 106 10.74 -6.43 -3.29
CA LYS A 106 11.93 -7.26 -3.54
C LYS A 106 12.08 -7.64 -5.01
N THR A 107 11.00 -8.08 -5.65
CA THR A 107 11.05 -8.67 -6.99
C THR A 107 11.03 -7.63 -8.11
N THR A 108 10.40 -6.49 -7.89
CA THR A 108 10.16 -5.51 -8.95
C THR A 108 10.62 -4.10 -8.62
N LEU A 109 10.19 -3.54 -7.46
CA LEU A 109 10.40 -2.13 -7.20
C LEU A 109 11.86 -1.80 -6.90
N LEU A 110 12.49 -2.48 -5.94
CA LEU A 110 13.89 -2.21 -5.58
C LEU A 110 14.87 -2.44 -6.74
N PRO A 111 14.80 -3.55 -7.50
CA PRO A 111 15.71 -3.73 -8.62
C PRO A 111 15.69 -2.59 -9.65
N LYS A 112 14.50 -2.03 -9.90
CA LYS A 112 14.32 -0.91 -10.83
C LYS A 112 14.67 0.44 -10.22
N LEU A 113 14.49 0.62 -8.90
CA LEU A 113 14.67 1.91 -8.22
C LEU A 113 16.09 2.10 -7.65
N ILE A 114 16.87 1.06 -7.44
CA ILE A 114 18.26 1.18 -6.96
C ILE A 114 19.10 2.12 -7.84
N PRO A 115 19.10 2.02 -9.17
CA PRO A 115 19.87 2.93 -10.02
C PRO A 115 19.40 4.39 -9.89
N LEU A 116 18.08 4.60 -9.77
CA LEU A 116 17.49 5.92 -9.56
C LEU A 116 17.97 6.55 -8.24
N LEU A 117 17.90 5.79 -7.14
CA LEU A 117 18.31 6.27 -5.82
C LEU A 117 19.81 6.56 -5.75
N ALA A 118 20.63 5.81 -6.50
CA ALA A 118 22.06 6.10 -6.61
C ALA A 118 22.33 7.42 -7.37
N ALA A 119 21.53 7.71 -8.42
CA ALA A 119 21.66 8.93 -9.21
C ALA A 119 21.08 10.17 -8.52
N TYR A 120 20.05 10.01 -7.68
CA TYR A 120 19.32 11.09 -7.03
C TYR A 120 19.21 10.85 -5.50
N PRO A 121 20.28 11.15 -4.73
CA PRO A 121 20.34 10.83 -3.29
C PRO A 121 19.36 11.64 -2.44
N ASP A 122 18.82 12.74 -2.97
CA ASP A 122 17.83 13.58 -2.29
C ASP A 122 16.38 13.08 -2.46
N ILE A 123 16.16 12.03 -3.28
CA ILE A 123 14.87 11.33 -3.36
C ILE A 123 14.78 10.34 -2.21
N LYS A 124 13.67 10.42 -1.45
CA LYS A 124 13.35 9.50 -0.35
C LYS A 124 12.14 8.67 -0.71
N LEU A 125 12.28 7.34 -0.69
CA LEU A 125 11.18 6.42 -0.88
C LEU A 125 10.70 5.90 0.47
N GLU A 126 9.38 5.90 0.67
CA GLU A 126 8.71 5.26 1.79
C GLU A 126 7.77 4.20 1.27
N PHE A 127 7.98 2.95 1.67
CA PHE A 127 7.10 1.84 1.37
C PHE A 127 6.24 1.51 2.60
N ASP A 128 4.93 1.45 2.39
CA ASP A 128 3.97 0.97 3.39
C ASP A 128 3.45 -0.40 2.94
N ILE A 129 3.75 -1.41 3.74
CA ILE A 129 3.37 -2.78 3.42
C ILE A 129 1.91 -2.99 3.82
N ASN A 130 1.07 -3.16 2.81
CA ASN A 130 -0.36 -3.39 2.98
C ASN A 130 -0.92 -4.26 1.85
N TYR A 131 -1.74 -5.23 2.22
CA TYR A 131 -2.42 -6.14 1.31
C TYR A 131 -3.92 -5.82 1.14
N GLY A 132 -4.41 -4.77 1.82
CA GLY A 132 -5.78 -4.33 1.72
C GLY A 132 -5.99 -3.20 0.72
N PHE A 133 -7.23 -2.98 0.34
CA PHE A 133 -7.59 -1.76 -0.39
C PHE A 133 -7.41 -0.55 0.52
N ARG A 134 -6.64 0.42 0.04
CA ARG A 134 -6.48 1.71 0.69
C ARG A 134 -6.96 2.83 -0.24
N ASP A 135 -7.56 3.83 0.37
CA ASP A 135 -7.72 5.13 -0.28
C ASP A 135 -6.38 5.87 -0.23
N ILE A 136 -5.59 5.72 -1.31
CA ILE A 136 -4.25 6.32 -1.39
C ILE A 136 -4.28 7.84 -1.32
N VAL A 137 -5.40 8.47 -1.69
CA VAL A 137 -5.57 9.94 -1.61
C VAL A 137 -5.79 10.36 -0.17
N ALA A 138 -6.74 9.72 0.53
CA ALA A 138 -7.01 10.01 1.94
C ALA A 138 -5.81 9.72 2.84
N ASP A 139 -5.08 8.63 2.56
CA ASP A 139 -3.89 8.20 3.32
C ASP A 139 -2.59 8.87 2.84
N ARG A 140 -2.67 9.74 1.81
CA ARG A 140 -1.56 10.53 1.27
C ARG A 140 -0.38 9.70 0.76
N PHE A 141 -0.68 8.65 0.04
CA PHE A 141 0.28 7.97 -0.79
C PHE A 141 0.34 8.62 -2.18
N ASP A 142 1.51 8.61 -2.79
CA ASP A 142 1.67 9.05 -4.19
C ASP A 142 1.23 7.96 -5.15
N ALA A 143 1.41 6.71 -4.76
CA ALA A 143 0.98 5.55 -5.53
C ALA A 143 0.66 4.34 -4.66
N GLY A 144 -0.09 3.40 -5.22
CA GLY A 144 -0.23 2.06 -4.71
C GLY A 144 0.14 1.03 -5.79
N VAL A 145 0.44 -0.20 -5.38
CA VAL A 145 0.67 -1.32 -6.29
C VAL A 145 -0.34 -2.41 -6.02
N SER A 146 -0.97 -2.90 -7.08
CA SER A 146 -1.92 -4.01 -7.02
C SER A 146 -1.87 -4.86 -8.29
N PHE A 147 -2.50 -6.02 -8.23
CA PHE A 147 -2.82 -6.79 -9.44
C PHE A 147 -3.87 -6.05 -10.27
N SER A 148 -3.87 -6.26 -11.58
CA SER A 148 -4.81 -5.61 -12.50
C SER A 148 -6.28 -5.91 -12.16
N GLY A 149 -7.15 -4.93 -12.35
CA GLY A 149 -8.61 -5.08 -12.38
C GLY A 149 -9.43 -4.33 -11.33
N THR A 150 -8.81 -3.79 -10.28
CA THR A 150 -9.51 -3.15 -9.16
C THR A 150 -9.12 -1.69 -8.91
N VAL A 151 -8.68 -1.00 -9.96
CA VAL A 151 -8.30 0.42 -9.83
C VAL A 151 -9.52 1.30 -10.03
N ALA A 152 -9.76 2.25 -9.13
CA ALA A 152 -10.87 3.20 -9.22
C ALA A 152 -10.81 4.04 -10.51
N GLN A 153 -11.96 4.49 -11.02
CA GLN A 153 -12.07 5.18 -12.31
C GLN A 153 -11.28 6.50 -12.40
N ASP A 154 -10.91 7.08 -11.27
CA ASP A 154 -10.15 8.34 -11.18
C ASP A 154 -8.63 8.13 -11.00
N MET A 155 -8.16 6.90 -11.13
CA MET A 155 -6.77 6.52 -11.04
C MET A 155 -6.18 6.19 -12.41
N ILE A 156 -4.89 6.44 -12.57
CA ILE A 156 -4.09 5.93 -13.67
C ILE A 156 -3.44 4.62 -13.21
N ALA A 157 -3.60 3.56 -13.98
CA ALA A 157 -2.90 2.31 -13.78
C ALA A 157 -1.77 2.17 -14.81
N MET A 158 -0.56 1.96 -14.34
CA MET A 158 0.63 1.77 -15.16
C MET A 158 1.21 0.37 -14.90
N PRO A 159 1.31 -0.51 -15.91
CA PRO A 159 1.97 -1.79 -15.75
C PRO A 159 3.45 -1.61 -15.37
N ILE A 160 3.91 -2.33 -14.34
CA ILE A 160 5.30 -2.28 -13.86
C ILE A 160 6.00 -3.65 -13.87
N GLY A 161 5.24 -4.72 -14.15
CA GLY A 161 5.70 -6.09 -14.31
C GLY A 161 5.07 -6.76 -15.53
N GLY A 162 5.61 -7.88 -15.97
CA GLY A 162 5.02 -8.76 -16.99
C GLY A 162 3.82 -9.53 -16.44
N ASP A 163 3.26 -10.42 -17.28
CA ASP A 163 2.23 -11.35 -16.85
C ASP A 163 2.77 -12.25 -15.74
N LEU A 164 1.89 -12.57 -14.80
CA LEU A 164 2.14 -13.48 -13.69
C LEU A 164 1.15 -14.64 -13.72
N ARG A 165 1.47 -15.69 -12.99
CA ARG A 165 0.56 -16.79 -12.68
C ARG A 165 0.49 -16.99 -11.18
N MET A 166 -0.62 -17.54 -10.72
CA MET A 166 -0.64 -18.12 -9.39
C MET A 166 0.14 -19.45 -9.41
N ALA A 167 0.71 -19.81 -8.28
CA ALA A 167 1.34 -21.10 -8.08
C ALA A 167 0.77 -21.79 -6.83
N VAL A 168 0.45 -23.07 -6.97
CA VAL A 168 0.11 -23.97 -5.87
C VAL A 168 1.36 -24.78 -5.55
N VAL A 169 1.88 -24.67 -4.34
CA VAL A 169 3.15 -25.29 -3.97
C VAL A 169 3.11 -25.94 -2.59
N ALA A 170 3.92 -26.97 -2.39
CA ALA A 170 4.28 -27.46 -1.08
C ALA A 170 5.68 -28.07 -1.08
N ALA A 171 6.26 -28.31 0.10
CA ALA A 171 7.54 -28.96 0.22
C ALA A 171 7.49 -30.43 -0.22
N PRO A 172 8.61 -31.01 -0.73
CA PRO A 172 8.70 -32.45 -0.99
C PRO A 172 8.34 -33.31 0.22
N SER A 173 8.71 -32.88 1.41
CA SER A 173 8.39 -33.57 2.68
C SER A 173 6.89 -33.65 2.93
N TYR A 174 6.12 -32.63 2.56
CA TYR A 174 4.67 -32.66 2.69
C TYR A 174 4.05 -33.72 1.76
N PHE A 175 4.49 -33.78 0.49
CA PHE A 175 3.99 -34.77 -0.47
C PHE A 175 4.53 -36.19 -0.26
N ALA A 176 5.55 -36.37 0.56
CA ALA A 176 5.97 -37.71 1.00
C ALA A 176 4.90 -38.40 1.88
N GLU A 177 4.08 -37.59 2.59
CA GLU A 177 3.05 -38.07 3.51
C GLU A 177 1.62 -37.87 2.98
N HIS A 178 1.45 -37.08 1.92
CA HIS A 178 0.16 -36.71 1.36
C HIS A 178 0.15 -36.89 -0.16
N PRO A 179 -0.96 -37.33 -0.76
CA PRO A 179 -1.04 -37.46 -2.22
C PRO A 179 -0.88 -36.12 -2.91
N ILE A 180 -0.32 -36.13 -4.12
CA ILE A 180 -0.24 -34.91 -4.94
C ILE A 180 -1.62 -34.59 -5.50
N PRO A 181 -2.19 -33.36 -5.26
CA PRO A 181 -3.48 -33.00 -5.81
C PRO A 181 -3.42 -32.87 -7.34
N ARG A 182 -4.42 -33.41 -8.04
CA ARG A 182 -4.55 -33.38 -9.50
C ARG A 182 -5.69 -32.50 -9.97
N HIS A 183 -6.57 -32.13 -9.07
CA HIS A 183 -7.70 -31.23 -9.32
C HIS A 183 -7.84 -30.27 -8.14
N PRO A 184 -8.25 -28.99 -8.34
CA PRO A 184 -8.39 -28.03 -7.24
C PRO A 184 -9.28 -28.50 -6.09
N ASN A 185 -10.30 -29.29 -6.36
CA ASN A 185 -11.17 -29.86 -5.31
C ASN A 185 -10.43 -30.83 -4.37
N ASP A 186 -9.31 -31.40 -4.80
CA ASP A 186 -8.52 -32.30 -3.95
C ASP A 186 -7.92 -31.54 -2.76
N LEU A 187 -7.76 -30.21 -2.89
CA LEU A 187 -7.26 -29.32 -1.82
C LEU A 187 -8.11 -29.39 -0.53
N ALA A 188 -9.38 -29.76 -0.64
CA ALA A 188 -10.24 -29.97 0.54
C ALA A 188 -9.75 -31.08 1.47
N ALA A 189 -8.90 -32.01 0.98
CA ALA A 189 -8.30 -33.07 1.76
C ALA A 189 -6.88 -32.73 2.26
N HIS A 190 -6.40 -31.52 1.98
CA HIS A 190 -5.06 -31.08 2.34
C HIS A 190 -5.09 -29.99 3.42
N ARG A 191 -4.00 -29.85 4.15
CA ARG A 191 -3.74 -28.67 4.98
C ARG A 191 -3.25 -27.56 4.06
N CYS A 192 -3.98 -26.45 4.02
CA CYS A 192 -3.62 -25.29 3.23
C CYS A 192 -3.17 -24.14 4.14
N ILE A 193 -2.22 -23.35 3.66
CA ILE A 193 -1.72 -22.15 4.34
C ILE A 193 -2.37 -20.95 3.65
N ASP A 194 -3.16 -20.19 4.38
CA ASP A 194 -4.05 -19.21 3.77
C ASP A 194 -3.65 -17.77 4.09
N ILE A 195 -4.17 -16.83 3.30
CA ILE A 195 -3.99 -15.39 3.50
C ILE A 195 -5.31 -14.74 3.90
N ARG A 196 -5.23 -13.84 4.89
CA ARG A 196 -6.36 -12.98 5.28
C ARG A 196 -6.09 -11.57 4.85
N PHE A 197 -6.86 -11.10 3.89
CA PHE A 197 -6.80 -9.70 3.47
C PHE A 197 -7.55 -8.79 4.43
N PRO A 198 -6.95 -7.66 4.87
CA PRO A 198 -7.60 -6.73 5.82
C PRO A 198 -8.94 -6.20 5.33
N THR A 199 -9.10 -6.00 4.03
CA THR A 199 -10.27 -5.37 3.41
C THR A 199 -11.54 -6.24 3.48
N TYR A 200 -11.41 -7.55 3.39
CA TYR A 200 -12.58 -8.44 3.29
C TYR A 200 -12.95 -9.13 4.61
N GLY A 201 -12.12 -8.97 5.65
CA GLY A 201 -12.39 -9.50 6.99
C GLY A 201 -12.43 -11.03 7.09
N GLY A 202 -12.24 -11.75 5.99
CA GLY A 202 -12.32 -13.20 5.87
C GLY A 202 -11.14 -13.80 5.11
N VAL A 203 -11.16 -15.12 5.04
CA VAL A 203 -10.30 -15.91 4.17
C VAL A 203 -11.05 -16.12 2.87
N ASP A 204 -10.46 -15.74 1.75
CA ASP A 204 -11.08 -15.88 0.44
C ASP A 204 -10.91 -17.30 -0.10
N ALA A 205 -11.89 -17.75 -0.93
CA ALA A 205 -11.73 -18.99 -1.67
C ALA A 205 -10.63 -18.81 -2.73
N TRP A 206 -9.77 -19.82 -2.89
CA TRP A 206 -8.77 -19.85 -3.95
C TRP A 206 -9.41 -19.94 -5.31
N GLU A 207 -9.00 -19.08 -6.23
CA GLU A 207 -9.58 -18.99 -7.58
C GLU A 207 -8.68 -19.67 -8.60
N PHE A 208 -9.27 -20.57 -9.36
CA PHE A 208 -8.60 -21.34 -10.39
C PHE A 208 -9.31 -21.13 -11.72
N GLU A 209 -8.55 -21.18 -12.80
CA GLU A 209 -9.12 -21.14 -14.16
C GLU A 209 -8.38 -22.14 -15.05
N ARG A 210 -9.14 -22.87 -15.86
CA ARG A 210 -8.60 -23.77 -16.87
C ARG A 210 -9.47 -23.75 -18.10
N LYS A 211 -8.94 -23.29 -19.24
CA LYS A 211 -9.64 -23.20 -20.53
C LYS A 211 -10.96 -22.42 -20.40
N GLY A 212 -10.96 -21.30 -19.71
CA GLY A 212 -12.13 -20.46 -19.49
C GLY A 212 -13.12 -20.97 -18.43
N LYS A 213 -12.88 -22.14 -17.85
CA LYS A 213 -13.70 -22.67 -16.76
C LYS A 213 -13.13 -22.21 -15.41
N LYS A 214 -13.86 -21.32 -14.74
CA LYS A 214 -13.52 -20.81 -13.42
C LYS A 214 -14.01 -21.74 -12.31
N LEU A 215 -13.20 -21.89 -11.28
CA LEU A 215 -13.50 -22.70 -10.11
C LEU A 215 -13.01 -21.97 -8.85
N ARG A 216 -13.84 -21.93 -7.82
CA ARG A 216 -13.47 -21.38 -6.49
C ARG A 216 -13.49 -22.51 -5.47
N VAL A 217 -12.40 -22.67 -4.75
CA VAL A 217 -12.23 -23.72 -3.75
C VAL A 217 -11.98 -23.07 -2.39
N ARG A 218 -12.83 -23.39 -1.43
CA ARG A 218 -12.56 -23.07 -0.03
C ARG A 218 -11.60 -24.11 0.52
N VAL A 219 -10.52 -23.62 1.08
CA VAL A 219 -9.48 -24.43 1.70
C VAL A 219 -9.51 -24.24 3.21
N ASP A 220 -8.87 -25.14 3.94
CA ASP A 220 -8.73 -25.08 5.38
C ASP A 220 -7.32 -25.50 5.80
N GLY A 221 -6.86 -25.03 6.95
CA GLY A 221 -5.57 -25.41 7.49
C GLY A 221 -5.27 -24.72 8.82
N GLN A 222 -4.11 -25.04 9.37
CA GLN A 222 -3.72 -24.58 10.70
C GLN A 222 -3.17 -23.14 10.71
N LEU A 223 -2.76 -22.61 9.55
CA LEU A 223 -2.05 -21.35 9.44
C LEU A 223 -2.78 -20.38 8.52
N VAL A 224 -2.98 -19.18 9.03
CA VAL A 224 -3.51 -18.03 8.28
C VAL A 224 -2.63 -16.82 8.60
N PHE A 225 -2.10 -16.20 7.56
CA PHE A 225 -1.25 -15.01 7.68
C PHE A 225 -1.92 -13.80 7.03
N ASN A 226 -1.38 -12.63 7.26
CA ASN A 226 -1.74 -11.41 6.55
C ASN A 226 -0.58 -10.84 5.70
N THR A 227 0.47 -11.66 5.49
CA THR A 227 1.63 -11.38 4.64
C THR A 227 1.99 -12.62 3.84
N THR A 228 2.56 -12.44 2.64
CA THR A 228 2.90 -13.56 1.75
C THR A 228 4.21 -14.24 2.13
N THR A 229 5.19 -13.50 2.64
CA THR A 229 6.51 -14.03 3.03
C THR A 229 6.41 -15.21 4.00
N HIS A 230 5.58 -15.10 5.03
CA HIS A 230 5.43 -16.17 6.02
C HIS A 230 4.67 -17.39 5.50
N ILE A 231 3.83 -17.21 4.47
CA ILE A 231 3.16 -18.30 3.77
C ILE A 231 4.20 -19.14 3.02
N ALA A 232 5.12 -18.48 2.31
CA ALA A 232 6.20 -19.16 1.61
C ALA A 232 7.12 -19.94 2.59
N ASP A 233 7.52 -19.31 3.70
CA ASP A 233 8.32 -19.93 4.75
C ASP A 233 7.63 -21.18 5.33
N ALA A 234 6.34 -21.08 5.63
CA ALA A 234 5.56 -22.18 6.18
C ALA A 234 5.40 -23.34 5.18
N ALA A 235 5.24 -23.03 3.86
CA ALA A 235 5.20 -24.02 2.81
C ALA A 235 6.54 -24.76 2.68
N VAL A 236 7.67 -24.06 2.71
CA VAL A 236 9.03 -24.63 2.71
C VAL A 236 9.26 -25.54 3.93
N ALA A 237 8.70 -25.15 5.08
CA ALA A 237 8.77 -25.97 6.30
C ALA A 237 7.86 -27.23 6.26
N GLY A 238 7.10 -27.45 5.17
CA GLY A 238 6.24 -28.62 4.99
C GLY A 238 4.93 -28.58 5.80
N LEU A 239 4.48 -27.39 6.21
CA LEU A 239 3.29 -27.24 7.05
C LEU A 239 1.97 -27.31 6.26
N GLY A 240 2.02 -27.27 4.93
CA GLY A 240 0.83 -27.34 4.08
C GLY A 240 1.09 -26.90 2.63
N ILE A 241 0.00 -26.79 1.89
CA ILE A 241 -0.02 -26.28 0.52
C ILE A 241 -0.25 -24.76 0.57
N ALA A 242 0.52 -24.00 -0.19
CA ALA A 242 0.37 -22.56 -0.36
C ALA A 242 -0.08 -22.20 -1.77
N TYR A 243 -0.75 -21.05 -1.92
CA TYR A 243 -1.25 -20.49 -3.19
C TYR A 243 -1.02 -18.99 -3.22
N LEU A 244 -0.01 -18.56 -3.96
CA LEU A 244 0.39 -17.17 -4.14
C LEU A 244 0.86 -16.94 -5.59
N PRO A 245 1.13 -15.69 -6.01
CA PRO A 245 1.83 -15.43 -7.25
C PRO A 245 3.17 -16.18 -7.31
N GLU A 246 3.51 -16.67 -8.50
CA GLU A 246 4.68 -17.54 -8.68
C GLU A 246 5.99 -16.90 -8.27
N ASP A 247 6.14 -15.59 -8.45
CA ASP A 247 7.33 -14.82 -8.08
C ASP A 247 7.64 -14.83 -6.57
N GLU A 248 6.67 -15.19 -5.73
CA GLU A 248 6.88 -15.46 -4.29
C GLU A 248 7.70 -16.72 -4.05
N PHE A 249 7.59 -17.69 -4.97
CA PHE A 249 8.13 -19.04 -4.79
C PHE A 249 9.34 -19.35 -5.68
N ASP A 250 9.64 -18.52 -6.67
CA ASP A 250 10.69 -18.79 -7.68
C ASP A 250 12.01 -19.30 -7.08
N PRO A 251 12.63 -18.64 -6.06
CA PRO A 251 13.89 -19.14 -5.51
C PRO A 251 13.75 -20.53 -4.85
N HIS A 252 12.59 -20.83 -4.30
CA HIS A 252 12.33 -22.12 -3.64
C HIS A 252 12.02 -23.23 -4.63
N LEU A 253 11.39 -22.87 -5.76
CA LEU A 253 11.14 -23.82 -6.87
C LEU A 253 12.44 -24.17 -7.59
N GLU A 254 13.30 -23.17 -7.89
CA GLU A 254 14.60 -23.36 -8.52
C GLU A 254 15.54 -24.24 -7.68
N GLU A 255 15.50 -24.07 -6.35
CA GLU A 255 16.28 -24.86 -5.40
C GLU A 255 15.66 -26.24 -5.07
N GLY A 256 14.47 -26.54 -5.58
CA GLY A 256 13.77 -27.78 -5.31
C GLY A 256 13.22 -27.90 -3.87
N ARG A 257 13.17 -26.81 -3.12
CA ARG A 257 12.57 -26.75 -1.77
C ARG A 257 11.04 -26.81 -1.80
N LEU A 258 10.45 -26.41 -2.91
CA LEU A 258 9.02 -26.50 -3.18
C LEU A 258 8.78 -27.25 -4.50
N ILE A 259 7.65 -27.94 -4.58
CA ILE A 259 7.13 -28.59 -5.78
C ILE A 259 5.84 -27.88 -6.19
N ARG A 260 5.77 -27.49 -7.46
CA ARG A 260 4.57 -26.90 -8.06
C ARG A 260 3.58 -27.98 -8.47
N VAL A 261 2.30 -27.75 -8.19
CA VAL A 261 1.20 -28.63 -8.57
C VAL A 261 0.05 -27.82 -9.16
N LEU A 262 -0.92 -28.47 -9.80
CA LEU A 262 -2.11 -27.85 -10.43
C LEU A 262 -1.77 -26.71 -11.43
N GLU A 263 -0.63 -26.78 -12.10
CA GLU A 263 -0.14 -25.70 -12.97
C GLU A 263 -1.11 -25.35 -14.10
N ASP A 264 -1.79 -26.34 -14.66
CA ASP A 264 -2.78 -26.19 -15.73
C ASP A 264 -4.12 -25.57 -15.28
N TRP A 265 -4.25 -25.26 -14.00
CA TRP A 265 -5.34 -24.51 -13.39
C TRP A 265 -4.99 -23.09 -13.01
N CYS A 266 -3.76 -22.66 -13.26
CA CYS A 266 -3.23 -21.33 -12.94
C CYS A 266 -2.95 -20.58 -14.25
N GLU A 267 -3.98 -20.08 -14.91
CA GLU A 267 -3.86 -19.28 -16.13
C GLU A 267 -3.07 -17.98 -15.87
N PRO A 268 -2.32 -17.46 -16.85
CA PRO A 268 -1.66 -16.18 -16.72
C PRO A 268 -2.65 -15.04 -16.55
N PHE A 269 -2.26 -14.04 -15.77
CA PHE A 269 -3.00 -12.79 -15.63
C PHE A 269 -2.04 -11.60 -15.73
N SER A 270 -2.56 -10.43 -16.07
CA SER A 270 -1.74 -9.19 -16.08
C SER A 270 -1.18 -8.97 -14.67
N GLY A 271 0.15 -8.85 -14.58
CA GLY A 271 0.84 -8.74 -13.32
C GLY A 271 0.62 -7.42 -12.58
N TYR A 272 1.64 -6.94 -11.93
CA TYR A 272 1.54 -5.76 -11.08
C TYR A 272 1.35 -4.46 -11.87
N ASN A 273 0.43 -3.64 -11.39
CA ASN A 273 0.21 -2.28 -11.84
C ASN A 273 0.47 -1.30 -10.69
N LEU A 274 1.20 -0.24 -10.98
CA LEU A 274 1.27 0.92 -10.12
C LEU A 274 0.09 1.83 -10.46
N TYR A 275 -0.70 2.21 -9.46
CA TYR A 275 -1.84 3.10 -9.65
C TYR A 275 -1.66 4.39 -8.84
N TYR A 276 -2.07 5.52 -9.43
CA TYR A 276 -1.94 6.84 -8.81
C TYR A 276 -3.05 7.78 -9.31
N PRO A 277 -3.36 8.88 -8.58
CA PRO A 277 -4.45 9.78 -8.93
C PRO A 277 -4.23 10.47 -10.26
N SER A 278 -5.24 10.43 -11.15
CA SER A 278 -5.16 11.02 -12.50
C SER A 278 -5.15 12.54 -12.50
N ARG A 279 -5.70 13.18 -11.46
CA ARG A 279 -5.86 14.64 -11.36
C ARG A 279 -4.69 15.35 -10.70
N ARG A 280 -3.73 14.61 -10.13
CA ARG A 280 -2.55 15.18 -9.48
C ARG A 280 -1.38 15.16 -10.45
N GLN A 281 -0.78 16.33 -10.69
CA GLN A 281 0.48 16.38 -11.42
C GLN A 281 1.57 15.70 -10.57
N PRO A 282 2.31 14.73 -11.11
CA PRO A 282 3.39 14.09 -10.38
C PRO A 282 4.45 15.12 -9.97
N SER A 283 4.96 15.01 -8.76
CA SER A 283 6.18 15.75 -8.39
C SER A 283 7.35 15.27 -9.26
N PRO A 284 8.40 16.08 -9.48
CA PRO A 284 9.57 15.65 -10.25
C PRO A 284 10.21 14.36 -9.71
N ALA A 285 10.30 14.20 -8.39
CA ALA A 285 10.75 12.96 -7.79
C ALA A 285 9.84 11.77 -8.17
N PHE A 286 8.52 11.96 -8.10
CA PHE A 286 7.57 10.91 -8.46
C PHE A 286 7.57 10.65 -9.98
N ALA A 287 7.75 11.65 -10.82
CA ALA A 287 7.88 11.48 -12.26
C ALA A 287 9.07 10.58 -12.63
N LEU A 288 10.22 10.75 -11.97
CA LEU A 288 11.39 9.88 -12.14
C LEU A 288 11.13 8.44 -11.66
N VAL A 289 10.40 8.28 -10.56
CA VAL A 289 9.98 6.95 -10.07
C VAL A 289 9.07 6.28 -11.09
N LEU A 290 8.10 7.00 -11.66
CA LEU A 290 7.22 6.47 -12.72
C LEU A 290 8.02 6.04 -13.96
N GLU A 291 9.00 6.85 -14.37
CA GLU A 291 9.87 6.53 -15.50
C GLU A 291 10.70 5.27 -15.24
N ALA A 292 11.34 5.18 -14.05
CA ALA A 292 12.13 4.02 -13.66
C ALA A 292 11.33 2.71 -13.56
N LEU A 293 10.04 2.81 -13.21
CA LEU A 293 9.17 1.64 -13.05
C LEU A 293 8.45 1.21 -14.33
N ARG A 294 8.39 2.07 -15.35
CA ARG A 294 7.74 1.75 -16.63
C ARG A 294 8.31 0.49 -17.25
N LEU A 295 7.46 -0.32 -17.84
CA LEU A 295 7.91 -1.42 -18.70
C LEU A 295 8.53 -0.84 -19.96
N THR A 296 9.76 -1.22 -20.24
CA THR A 296 10.48 -0.91 -21.50
C THR A 296 10.20 -1.97 -22.52
#